data_d8d3f9459cd4a39c25cbe4b96c63d68e
#
_entry.id   d8d3f9459cd4a39c25cbe4b96c63d68e
#
_cell.length_a   1.000
_cell.length_b   1.000
_cell.length_c   1.000
_cell.angle_alpha   90.00
_cell.angle_beta   90.00
_cell.angle_gamma   90.00
#
_symmetry.space_group_name_H-M   'P 1'
#
loop_
_entity.id
_entity.type
_entity.pdbx_description
1 polymer ?
#
loop_
_entity_poly.entity_id
_entity_poly.type
_entity_poly.pdbx_seq_one_letter_code
_entity_poly.pdbx_strand_id
1 'polypeptide(L)'
;AIHIITDGRDTPAKSATKYLNQIESCIKKYNTGEIASICGRYWIMDRNLLWDRTEKAYVNLTDKDIKIMNISPQDYIQKSYDQNITDEFIEPIRLSDNYLKDGDSMICFNFRPDRARQIIKSLSDKEFSEFERKNFPDLKLVTFTQYDANFPVKVAFPPESLNNFIGQIVSENGLKQYRTAETEKYPHVTYFFNGGVEIPLPGEERHLIPSPRVA
;
A
#
# COMPACT_ATOMS: atom_id res chain seq x y z
N ALA A 1 8.89 -16.11 3.03
CA ALA A 1 9.35 -15.16 2.01
C ALA A 1 9.09 -13.73 2.44
N ILE A 2 9.95 -12.80 2.01
CA ILE A 2 9.82 -11.36 2.25
C ILE A 2 9.77 -10.68 0.88
N HIS A 3 8.69 -9.96 0.61
CA HIS A 3 8.50 -9.15 -0.59
C HIS A 3 8.70 -7.69 -0.22
N ILE A 4 9.78 -7.07 -0.72
CA ILE A 4 10.19 -5.72 -0.33
C ILE A 4 9.53 -4.69 -1.21
N ILE A 5 8.99 -3.63 -0.59
CA ILE A 5 8.55 -2.42 -1.26
C ILE A 5 9.53 -1.30 -0.89
N THR A 6 10.21 -0.74 -1.90
CA THR A 6 11.11 0.39 -1.72
C THR A 6 10.34 1.70 -1.83
N ASP A 7 10.73 2.70 -1.02
CA ASP A 7 9.98 3.96 -0.88
C ASP A 7 10.57 5.10 -1.72
N GLY A 8 11.62 5.76 -1.27
CA GLY A 8 12.28 6.86 -1.96
C GLY A 8 11.47 8.16 -2.10
N ARG A 9 10.29 8.26 -1.46
CA ARG A 9 9.43 9.44 -1.47
C ARG A 9 9.20 10.02 -0.09
N ASP A 10 8.85 9.17 0.88
CA ASP A 10 8.76 9.53 2.31
C ASP A 10 10.08 9.25 3.04
N THR A 11 11.05 8.65 2.34
CA THR A 11 12.44 8.45 2.71
C THR A 11 13.36 9.06 1.63
N PRO A 12 14.66 9.25 1.89
CA PRO A 12 15.59 9.72 0.86
C PRO A 12 15.57 8.82 -0.38
N ALA A 13 15.68 9.43 -1.54
CA ALA A 13 15.46 8.80 -2.86
C ALA A 13 16.34 7.56 -3.15
N LYS A 14 17.50 7.46 -2.53
CA LYS A 14 18.46 6.36 -2.65
C LYS A 14 18.88 5.88 -1.25
N SER A 15 17.98 5.25 -0.53
CA SER A 15 18.20 4.82 0.88
C SER A 15 17.83 3.35 1.15
N ALA A 16 17.28 2.64 0.16
CA ALA A 16 16.79 1.27 0.34
C ALA A 16 17.87 0.30 0.82
N THR A 17 19.13 0.46 0.37
CA THR A 17 20.25 -0.39 0.80
C THR A 17 20.46 -0.37 2.31
N LYS A 18 20.25 0.77 2.98
CA LYS A 18 20.33 0.89 4.43
C LYS A 18 19.32 -0.01 5.15
N TYR A 19 18.06 0.01 4.68
CA TYR A 19 16.99 -0.78 5.28
C TYR A 19 17.11 -2.26 4.92
N LEU A 20 17.56 -2.55 3.70
CA LEU A 20 17.83 -3.90 3.25
C LEU A 20 18.88 -4.60 4.14
N ASN A 21 19.98 -3.91 4.48
CA ASN A 21 20.99 -4.43 5.41
C ASN A 21 20.41 -4.81 6.77
N GLN A 22 19.41 -4.05 7.26
CA GLN A 22 18.73 -4.38 8.51
C GLN A 22 17.90 -5.67 8.39
N ILE A 23 17.18 -5.82 7.28
CA ILE A 23 16.38 -7.03 7.01
C ILE A 23 17.30 -8.25 6.89
N GLU A 24 18.38 -8.17 6.12
CA GLU A 24 19.35 -9.25 5.96
C GLU A 24 20.01 -9.62 7.30
N SER A 25 20.32 -8.63 8.12
CA SER A 25 20.84 -8.85 9.47
C SER A 25 19.85 -9.60 10.37
N CYS A 26 18.55 -9.28 10.26
CA CYS A 26 17.49 -9.99 10.98
C CYS A 26 17.34 -11.43 10.46
N ILE A 27 17.33 -11.65 9.14
CA ILE A 27 17.28 -12.98 8.51
C ILE A 27 18.44 -13.84 9.03
N LYS A 28 19.66 -13.29 9.01
CA LYS A 28 20.84 -13.96 9.51
C LYS A 28 20.77 -14.25 11.02
N LYS A 29 20.34 -13.27 11.81
CA LYS A 29 20.24 -13.39 13.28
C LYS A 29 19.26 -14.48 13.70
N TYR A 30 18.12 -14.57 13.04
CA TYR A 30 17.05 -15.51 13.40
C TYR A 30 17.09 -16.79 12.56
N ASN A 31 18.02 -16.89 11.61
CA ASN A 31 18.16 -18.00 10.67
C ASN A 31 16.84 -18.38 10.01
N THR A 32 16.06 -17.37 9.58
CA THR A 32 14.74 -17.58 8.99
C THR A 32 14.40 -16.49 8.00
N GLY A 33 13.66 -16.87 6.95
CA GLY A 33 13.22 -15.97 5.90
C GLY A 33 14.23 -15.79 4.77
N GLU A 34 13.75 -15.26 3.66
CA GLU A 34 14.54 -14.84 2.51
C GLU A 34 13.85 -13.70 1.78
N ILE A 35 14.61 -12.90 1.06
CA ILE A 35 14.06 -11.83 0.22
C ILE A 35 13.67 -12.45 -1.13
N ALA A 36 12.36 -12.54 -1.38
CA ALA A 36 11.82 -13.20 -2.56
C ALA A 36 11.61 -12.23 -3.75
N SER A 37 11.33 -10.97 -3.48
CA SER A 37 11.14 -9.96 -4.52
C SER A 37 11.40 -8.55 -4.02
N ILE A 38 11.68 -7.64 -4.96
CA ILE A 38 11.79 -6.20 -4.71
C ILE A 38 10.91 -5.49 -5.73
N CYS A 39 10.23 -4.42 -5.27
CA CYS A 39 9.37 -3.59 -6.10
C CYS A 39 9.31 -2.16 -5.55
N GLY A 40 9.54 -1.17 -6.38
CA GLY A 40 9.35 0.24 -6.02
C GLY A 40 7.88 0.57 -5.78
N ARG A 41 7.61 1.48 -4.85
CA ARG A 41 6.24 1.91 -4.51
C ARG A 41 5.45 2.47 -5.69
N TYR A 42 6.11 3.01 -6.69
CA TYR A 42 5.48 3.50 -7.92
C TYR A 42 4.59 2.45 -8.59
N TRP A 43 4.99 1.19 -8.55
CA TRP A 43 4.31 0.07 -9.15
C TRP A 43 3.23 -0.52 -8.23
N ILE A 44 3.64 -0.95 -7.04
CA ILE A 44 2.78 -1.73 -6.13
C ILE A 44 1.87 -0.87 -5.25
N MET A 45 2.19 0.42 -5.08
CA MET A 45 1.47 1.34 -4.20
C MET A 45 0.79 2.47 -4.99
N ASP A 46 0.35 2.20 -6.21
CA ASP A 46 -0.47 3.15 -6.96
C ASP A 46 -1.84 3.33 -6.27
N ARG A 47 -2.39 4.55 -6.33
CA ARG A 47 -3.72 4.89 -5.81
C ARG A 47 -4.57 5.69 -6.81
N ASN A 48 -4.06 5.85 -8.02
CA ASN A 48 -4.66 6.70 -9.04
C ASN A 48 -5.37 5.87 -10.13
N LEU A 49 -5.63 4.58 -9.85
CA LEU A 49 -6.26 3.63 -10.76
C LEU A 49 -5.45 3.41 -12.06
N LEU A 50 -4.13 3.54 -11.97
CA LEU A 50 -3.21 3.19 -13.04
C LEU A 50 -2.87 1.70 -12.92
N TRP A 51 -3.83 0.89 -13.37
CA TRP A 51 -3.84 -0.55 -13.13
C TRP A 51 -2.71 -1.31 -13.80
N ASP A 52 -2.15 -0.78 -14.89
CA ASP A 52 -0.93 -1.29 -15.54
C ASP A 52 0.26 -1.39 -14.59
N ARG A 53 0.37 -0.45 -13.65
CA ARG A 53 1.40 -0.48 -12.61
C ARG A 53 1.15 -1.58 -11.59
N THR A 54 -0.08 -1.66 -11.10
CA THR A 54 -0.49 -2.67 -10.13
C THR A 54 -0.39 -4.08 -10.73
N GLU A 55 -0.77 -4.25 -11.99
CA GLU A 55 -0.65 -5.51 -12.72
C GLU A 55 0.80 -6.00 -12.78
N LYS A 56 1.75 -5.12 -13.09
CA LYS A 56 3.17 -5.48 -13.14
C LYS A 56 3.68 -6.00 -11.80
N ALA A 57 3.27 -5.37 -10.70
CA ALA A 57 3.59 -5.82 -9.35
C ALA A 57 2.87 -7.12 -9.00
N TYR A 58 1.58 -7.25 -9.34
CA TYR A 58 0.78 -8.45 -9.13
C TYR A 58 1.38 -9.68 -9.83
N VAL A 59 1.69 -9.54 -11.11
CA VAL A 59 2.32 -10.61 -11.91
C VAL A 59 3.65 -11.04 -11.28
N ASN A 60 4.46 -10.09 -10.83
CA ASN A 60 5.71 -10.42 -10.14
C ASN A 60 5.49 -11.22 -8.83
N LEU A 61 4.37 -11.03 -8.15
CA LEU A 61 4.05 -11.75 -6.92
C LEU A 61 3.43 -13.13 -7.16
N THR A 62 2.66 -13.31 -8.24
CA THR A 62 1.77 -14.49 -8.42
C THR A 62 2.10 -15.39 -9.59
N ASP A 63 2.79 -14.90 -10.62
CA ASP A 63 3.07 -15.69 -11.82
C ASP A 63 4.32 -16.56 -11.64
N LYS A 64 4.15 -17.88 -11.74
CA LYS A 64 5.23 -18.87 -11.62
C LYS A 64 6.30 -18.76 -12.72
N ASP A 65 5.92 -18.23 -13.89
CA ASP A 65 6.79 -18.17 -15.08
C ASP A 65 7.68 -16.91 -15.09
N ILE A 66 7.62 -16.06 -14.07
CA ILE A 66 8.51 -14.91 -13.94
C ILE A 66 9.95 -15.38 -13.74
N LYS A 67 10.83 -14.84 -14.57
CA LYS A 67 12.27 -15.14 -14.51
C LYS A 67 12.86 -14.71 -13.16
N ILE A 68 13.45 -15.68 -12.46
CA ILE A 68 14.24 -15.42 -11.25
C ILE A 68 15.56 -14.76 -11.67
N MET A 69 15.85 -13.61 -11.07
CA MET A 69 17.10 -12.91 -11.32
C MET A 69 18.18 -13.44 -10.38
N ASN A 70 19.26 -13.97 -10.96
CA ASN A 70 20.43 -14.42 -10.20
C ASN A 70 21.34 -13.22 -9.85
N ILE A 71 20.86 -12.39 -8.94
CA ILE A 71 21.54 -11.20 -8.46
C ILE A 71 21.21 -11.00 -6.98
N SER A 72 22.16 -10.47 -6.22
CA SER A 72 21.84 -10.13 -4.82
C SER A 72 20.86 -8.94 -4.75
N PRO A 73 20.02 -8.87 -3.70
CA PRO A 73 19.16 -7.72 -3.46
C PRO A 73 19.91 -6.38 -3.47
N GLN A 74 21.08 -6.35 -2.84
CA GLN A 74 21.95 -5.18 -2.75
C GLN A 74 22.47 -4.75 -4.13
N ASP A 75 22.99 -5.70 -4.91
CA ASP A 75 23.54 -5.41 -6.24
C ASP A 75 22.44 -4.94 -7.21
N TYR A 76 21.22 -5.46 -7.08
CA TYR A 76 20.11 -5.01 -7.91
C TYR A 76 19.73 -3.55 -7.62
N ILE A 77 19.64 -3.18 -6.35
CA ILE A 77 19.35 -1.81 -5.95
C ILE A 77 20.50 -0.89 -6.42
N GLN A 78 21.75 -1.29 -6.22
CA GLN A 78 22.91 -0.49 -6.67
C GLN A 78 22.90 -0.30 -8.19
N LYS A 79 22.64 -1.36 -8.95
CA LYS A 79 22.50 -1.28 -10.41
C LYS A 79 21.39 -0.32 -10.84
N SER A 80 20.28 -0.27 -10.11
CA SER A 80 19.22 0.71 -10.35
C SER A 80 19.71 2.13 -10.10
N TYR A 81 20.44 2.36 -9.04
CA TYR A 81 21.03 3.68 -8.74
C TYR A 81 22.05 4.13 -9.78
N ASP A 82 22.84 3.23 -10.33
CA ASP A 82 23.80 3.53 -11.39
C ASP A 82 23.11 3.95 -12.69
N GLN A 83 21.87 3.51 -12.90
CA GLN A 83 20.99 3.92 -13.98
C GLN A 83 20.12 5.15 -13.65
N ASN A 84 20.39 5.82 -12.51
CA ASN A 84 19.60 6.94 -11.98
C ASN A 84 18.14 6.59 -11.67
N ILE A 85 17.82 5.31 -11.46
CA ILE A 85 16.52 4.87 -10.96
C ILE A 85 16.58 4.93 -9.44
N THR A 86 15.67 5.72 -8.84
CA THR A 86 15.56 5.86 -7.38
C THR A 86 14.67 4.76 -6.79
N ASP A 87 14.67 4.64 -5.47
CA ASP A 87 13.90 3.63 -4.72
C ASP A 87 12.42 3.58 -5.15
N GLU A 88 11.80 4.74 -5.39
CA GLU A 88 10.40 4.84 -5.80
C GLU A 88 10.10 4.06 -7.08
N PHE A 89 11.03 4.06 -8.03
CA PHE A 89 10.83 3.56 -9.40
C PHE A 89 11.51 2.22 -9.68
N ILE A 90 12.12 1.57 -8.68
CA ILE A 90 12.73 0.25 -8.85
C ILE A 90 11.70 -0.71 -9.43
N GLU A 91 12.03 -1.31 -10.58
CA GLU A 91 11.12 -2.23 -11.26
C GLU A 91 10.91 -3.52 -10.46
N PRO A 92 9.69 -4.11 -10.52
CA PRO A 92 9.43 -5.38 -9.86
C PRO A 92 10.34 -6.48 -10.38
N ILE A 93 11.05 -7.15 -9.48
CA ILE A 93 11.85 -8.33 -9.79
C ILE A 93 11.58 -9.45 -8.81
N ARG A 94 11.86 -10.69 -9.27
CA ARG A 94 11.87 -11.89 -8.45
C ARG A 94 13.30 -12.36 -8.23
N LEU A 95 13.61 -12.71 -6.97
CA LEU A 95 14.93 -13.14 -6.53
C LEU A 95 14.95 -14.61 -6.10
N SER A 96 13.79 -15.21 -5.83
CA SER A 96 13.66 -16.63 -5.50
C SER A 96 12.38 -17.25 -6.08
N ASP A 97 12.22 -18.58 -5.95
CA ASP A 97 11.01 -19.29 -6.39
C ASP A 97 9.82 -19.18 -5.41
N ASN A 98 9.95 -18.29 -4.43
CA ASN A 98 8.88 -18.03 -3.48
C ASN A 98 7.96 -16.92 -3.98
N TYR A 99 6.98 -17.31 -4.79
CA TYR A 99 5.84 -16.50 -5.21
C TYR A 99 4.57 -16.93 -4.45
N LEU A 100 3.51 -16.15 -4.51
CA LEU A 100 2.25 -16.44 -3.81
C LEU A 100 1.50 -17.59 -4.50
N LYS A 101 1.21 -18.65 -3.75
CA LYS A 101 0.58 -19.90 -4.20
C LYS A 101 -0.70 -20.16 -3.40
N ASP A 102 -1.55 -21.04 -3.92
CA ASP A 102 -2.74 -21.52 -3.19
C ASP A 102 -2.37 -22.06 -1.81
N GLY A 103 -3.14 -21.63 -0.82
CA GLY A 103 -2.96 -22.01 0.58
C GLY A 103 -1.94 -21.17 1.36
N ASP A 104 -1.21 -20.28 0.70
CA ASP A 104 -0.25 -19.41 1.37
C ASP A 104 -0.96 -18.41 2.30
N SER A 105 -0.21 -18.01 3.33
CA SER A 105 -0.61 -16.92 4.22
C SER A 105 0.28 -15.71 3.96
N MET A 106 -0.34 -14.54 3.76
CA MET A 106 0.36 -13.29 3.51
C MET A 106 -0.05 -12.24 4.55
N ILE A 107 0.93 -11.52 5.09
CA ILE A 107 0.72 -10.34 5.91
C ILE A 107 1.16 -9.11 5.12
N CYS A 108 0.22 -8.22 4.82
CA CYS A 108 0.56 -6.91 4.27
C CYS A 108 0.81 -5.92 5.41
N PHE A 109 2.06 -5.53 5.56
CA PHE A 109 2.56 -4.77 6.71
C PHE A 109 2.31 -3.25 6.62
N ASN A 110 1.82 -2.76 5.52
CA ASN A 110 1.50 -1.34 5.33
C ASN A 110 0.42 -0.90 6.33
N PHE A 111 0.70 0.12 7.14
CA PHE A 111 -0.29 0.64 8.10
C PHE A 111 -1.14 1.79 7.56
N ARG A 112 -0.76 2.42 6.42
CA ARG A 112 -1.60 3.39 5.71
C ARG A 112 -2.41 2.68 4.62
N PRO A 113 -3.75 2.85 4.60
CA PRO A 113 -4.61 2.09 3.71
C PRO A 113 -4.58 2.55 2.24
N ASP A 114 -4.47 3.86 1.99
CA ASP A 114 -4.78 4.49 0.71
C ASP A 114 -3.97 3.93 -0.47
N ARG A 115 -2.70 3.61 -0.27
CA ARG A 115 -1.81 3.09 -1.33
C ARG A 115 -1.72 1.56 -1.39
N ALA A 116 -2.24 0.86 -0.40
CA ALA A 116 -2.25 -0.61 -0.40
C ALA A 116 -3.56 -1.20 -0.98
N ARG A 117 -4.58 -0.36 -1.20
CA ARG A 117 -5.91 -0.81 -1.66
C ARG A 117 -5.87 -1.55 -2.98
N GLN A 118 -5.19 -1.01 -4.00
CA GLN A 118 -5.22 -1.60 -5.34
C GLN A 118 -4.58 -2.99 -5.39
N ILE A 119 -3.40 -3.16 -4.79
CA ILE A 119 -2.75 -4.47 -4.77
C ILE A 119 -3.52 -5.48 -3.92
N ILE A 120 -4.08 -5.07 -2.78
CA ILE A 120 -4.89 -5.99 -1.96
C ILE A 120 -6.21 -6.31 -2.64
N LYS A 121 -6.87 -5.35 -3.30
CA LYS A 121 -8.05 -5.62 -4.12
C LYS A 121 -7.74 -6.69 -5.17
N SER A 122 -6.64 -6.53 -5.92
CA SER A 122 -6.26 -7.50 -6.95
C SER A 122 -5.93 -8.88 -6.39
N LEU A 123 -5.44 -9.00 -5.16
CA LEU A 123 -5.10 -10.27 -4.52
C LEU A 123 -6.28 -10.93 -3.78
N SER A 124 -7.35 -10.21 -3.44
CA SER A 124 -8.42 -10.72 -2.58
C SER A 124 -9.82 -10.72 -3.20
N ASP A 125 -10.10 -9.79 -4.10
CA ASP A 125 -11.43 -9.62 -4.69
C ASP A 125 -11.65 -10.61 -5.85
N LYS A 126 -12.63 -11.50 -5.72
CA LYS A 126 -13.00 -12.47 -6.76
C LYS A 126 -13.62 -11.80 -7.98
N GLU A 127 -14.32 -10.70 -7.78
CA GLU A 127 -15.01 -9.93 -8.83
C GLU A 127 -14.10 -8.89 -9.50
N PHE A 128 -12.80 -8.89 -9.16
CA PHE A 128 -11.83 -7.95 -9.74
C PHE A 128 -11.72 -8.10 -11.26
N SER A 129 -11.84 -6.99 -11.99
CA SER A 129 -11.89 -6.96 -13.46
C SER A 129 -11.01 -5.89 -14.10
N GLU A 130 -10.16 -5.21 -13.33
CA GLU A 130 -9.38 -4.06 -13.83
C GLU A 130 -8.19 -4.47 -14.73
N PHE A 131 -7.72 -5.72 -14.59
CA PHE A 131 -6.77 -6.40 -15.49
C PHE A 131 -6.97 -7.91 -15.44
N GLU A 132 -6.48 -8.63 -16.45
CA GLU A 132 -6.57 -10.10 -16.51
C GLU A 132 -5.58 -10.74 -15.54
N ARG A 133 -6.06 -11.57 -14.64
CA ARG A 133 -5.24 -12.33 -13.69
C ARG A 133 -5.03 -13.75 -14.20
N LYS A 134 -3.87 -14.06 -14.74
CA LYS A 134 -3.50 -15.44 -15.14
C LYS A 134 -3.55 -16.41 -13.97
N ASN A 135 -3.14 -15.96 -12.80
CA ASN A 135 -3.14 -16.72 -11.55
C ASN A 135 -3.85 -15.90 -10.49
N PHE A 136 -4.81 -16.51 -9.82
CA PHE A 136 -5.49 -15.91 -8.67
C PHE A 136 -5.42 -16.90 -7.51
N PRO A 137 -4.33 -16.88 -6.72
CA PRO A 137 -4.11 -17.85 -5.65
C PRO A 137 -5.11 -17.64 -4.50
N ASP A 138 -5.58 -18.76 -3.93
CA ASP A 138 -6.40 -18.74 -2.71
C ASP A 138 -5.52 -18.45 -1.49
N LEU A 139 -5.45 -17.19 -1.09
CA LEU A 139 -4.56 -16.69 -0.04
C LEU A 139 -5.29 -16.44 1.28
N LYS A 140 -4.62 -16.72 2.38
CA LYS A 140 -5.01 -16.24 3.71
C LYS A 140 -4.41 -14.88 3.97
N LEU A 141 -5.10 -13.82 3.55
CA LEU A 141 -4.59 -12.46 3.65
C LEU A 141 -4.91 -11.82 5.00
N VAL A 142 -3.88 -11.21 5.57
CA VAL A 142 -3.98 -10.35 6.75
C VAL A 142 -3.42 -8.98 6.38
N THR A 143 -4.21 -7.93 6.51
CA THR A 143 -3.75 -6.55 6.39
C THR A 143 -3.45 -5.96 7.76
N PHE A 144 -2.44 -5.11 7.85
CA PHE A 144 -2.05 -4.52 9.12
C PHE A 144 -3.15 -3.63 9.69
N THR A 145 -3.74 -2.78 8.84
CA THR A 145 -4.94 -1.98 9.16
C THR A 145 -6.05 -2.27 8.16
N GLN A 146 -7.25 -1.79 8.41
CA GLN A 146 -8.36 -1.92 7.48
C GLN A 146 -8.15 -0.99 6.27
N TYR A 147 -7.92 -1.59 5.09
CA TYR A 147 -7.74 -0.82 3.85
C TYR A 147 -9.07 -0.51 3.17
N ASP A 148 -10.01 -1.43 3.24
CA ASP A 148 -11.40 -1.28 2.83
C ASP A 148 -12.28 -2.23 3.66
N ALA A 149 -13.48 -1.77 4.04
CA ALA A 149 -14.40 -2.58 4.83
C ALA A 149 -14.96 -3.79 4.06
N ASN A 150 -14.96 -3.71 2.71
CA ASN A 150 -15.50 -4.73 1.84
C ASN A 150 -14.47 -5.78 1.40
N PHE A 151 -13.19 -5.61 1.75
CA PHE A 151 -12.19 -6.60 1.37
C PHE A 151 -12.34 -7.90 2.18
N PRO A 152 -12.34 -9.07 1.53
CA PRO A 152 -12.47 -10.37 2.22
C PRO A 152 -11.13 -10.77 2.87
N VAL A 153 -10.57 -9.93 3.72
CA VAL A 153 -9.28 -10.12 4.38
C VAL A 153 -9.42 -9.98 5.90
N LYS A 154 -8.49 -10.58 6.64
CA LYS A 154 -8.39 -10.34 8.08
C LYS A 154 -7.62 -9.06 8.35
N VAL A 155 -8.03 -8.31 9.37
CA VAL A 155 -7.38 -7.06 9.79
C VAL A 155 -6.72 -7.29 11.15
N ALA A 156 -5.40 -7.03 11.24
CA ALA A 156 -4.65 -7.21 12.48
C ALA A 156 -5.01 -6.15 13.53
N PHE A 157 -5.13 -4.90 13.08
CA PHE A 157 -5.50 -3.74 13.90
C PHE A 157 -6.72 -3.06 13.28
N PRO A 158 -7.94 -3.49 13.63
CA PRO A 158 -9.17 -2.87 13.13
C PRO A 158 -9.26 -1.42 13.59
N PRO A 159 -10.00 -0.57 12.86
CA PRO A 159 -10.20 0.81 13.28
C PRO A 159 -10.92 0.87 14.62
N GLU A 160 -10.42 1.72 15.50
CA GLU A 160 -11.10 2.06 16.74
C GLU A 160 -12.17 3.12 16.47
N SER A 161 -13.33 2.99 17.13
CA SER A 161 -14.34 4.04 17.10
C SER A 161 -13.85 5.23 17.93
N LEU A 162 -13.61 6.35 17.29
CA LEU A 162 -13.26 7.59 18.00
C LEU A 162 -14.56 8.27 18.46
N ASN A 163 -14.61 8.64 19.72
CA ASN A 163 -15.68 9.43 20.32
C ASN A 163 -15.11 10.76 20.84
N ASN A 164 -15.97 11.75 21.02
CA ASN A 164 -15.59 13.06 21.55
C ASN A 164 -14.57 13.82 20.71
N PHE A 165 -14.51 13.56 19.39
CA PHE A 165 -13.73 14.42 18.50
C PHE A 165 -14.43 15.79 18.34
N ILE A 166 -13.66 16.82 18.03
CA ILE A 166 -14.14 18.21 18.07
C ILE A 166 -15.40 18.44 17.21
N GLY A 167 -15.50 17.80 16.04
CA GLY A 167 -16.67 17.90 15.18
C GLY A 167 -17.94 17.38 15.84
N GLN A 168 -17.84 16.28 16.59
CA GLN A 168 -18.93 15.70 17.35
C GLN A 168 -19.34 16.65 18.49
N ILE A 169 -18.40 17.15 19.27
CA ILE A 169 -18.66 18.06 20.38
C ILE A 169 -19.35 19.34 19.89
N VAL A 170 -18.89 19.92 18.80
CA VAL A 170 -19.52 21.12 18.17
C VAL A 170 -20.96 20.81 17.76
N SER A 171 -21.19 19.67 17.13
CA SER A 171 -22.51 19.22 16.69
C SER A 171 -23.47 18.97 17.86
N GLU A 172 -23.03 18.27 18.90
CA GLU A 172 -23.83 17.95 20.10
C GLU A 172 -24.23 19.20 20.89
N ASN A 173 -23.42 20.28 20.79
CA ASN A 173 -23.77 21.57 21.37
C ASN A 173 -24.61 22.48 20.45
N GLY A 174 -25.14 21.94 19.34
CA GLY A 174 -26.00 22.68 18.40
C GLY A 174 -25.28 23.79 17.63
N LEU A 175 -23.96 23.80 17.63
CA LEU A 175 -23.14 24.77 16.94
C LEU A 175 -22.92 24.39 15.47
N LYS A 176 -22.68 25.39 14.61
CA LYS A 176 -22.35 25.18 13.21
C LYS A 176 -20.84 25.08 13.01
N GLN A 177 -20.44 24.29 12.04
CA GLN A 177 -19.04 24.14 11.61
C GLN A 177 -18.93 24.11 10.10
N TYR A 178 -17.85 24.67 9.57
CA TYR A 178 -17.60 24.73 8.13
C TYR A 178 -16.27 24.09 7.79
N ARG A 179 -16.30 23.18 6.79
CA ARG A 179 -15.12 22.44 6.31
C ARG A 179 -14.82 22.84 4.88
N THR A 180 -13.61 23.32 4.62
CA THR A 180 -13.19 23.64 3.27
C THR A 180 -11.73 23.26 3.06
N ALA A 181 -11.44 22.71 1.90
CA ALA A 181 -10.10 22.40 1.44
C ALA A 181 -10.08 22.14 -0.06
N GLU A 182 -8.89 22.10 -0.63
CA GLU A 182 -8.66 21.61 -1.99
C GLU A 182 -8.90 20.10 -2.10
N THR A 183 -9.07 19.60 -3.33
CA THR A 183 -9.41 18.19 -3.62
C THR A 183 -8.52 17.19 -2.88
N GLU A 184 -7.19 17.39 -2.90
CA GLU A 184 -6.25 16.45 -2.27
C GLU A 184 -6.29 16.47 -0.73
N LYS A 185 -6.72 17.59 -0.15
CA LYS A 185 -6.78 17.80 1.31
C LYS A 185 -8.18 17.63 1.88
N TYR A 186 -9.19 17.55 1.03
CA TYR A 186 -10.58 17.45 1.46
C TYR A 186 -10.86 16.26 2.39
N PRO A 187 -10.37 15.05 2.13
CA PRO A 187 -10.55 13.94 3.07
C PRO A 187 -9.92 14.19 4.45
N HIS A 188 -8.87 15.02 4.53
CA HIS A 188 -8.23 15.33 5.80
C HIS A 188 -9.10 16.20 6.71
N VAL A 189 -9.83 17.16 6.13
CA VAL A 189 -10.71 18.05 6.90
C VAL A 189 -12.14 17.51 7.05
N THR A 190 -12.47 16.40 6.41
CA THR A 190 -13.79 15.75 6.49
C THR A 190 -13.67 14.36 7.12
N TYR A 191 -13.43 13.34 6.34
CA TYR A 191 -13.37 11.93 6.76
C TYR A 191 -12.42 11.70 7.95
N PHE A 192 -11.13 12.08 7.81
CA PHE A 192 -10.16 11.85 8.89
C PHE A 192 -10.41 12.71 10.11
N PHE A 193 -10.85 13.96 9.90
CA PHE A 193 -11.17 14.85 11.01
C PHE A 193 -12.43 14.41 11.78
N ASN A 194 -13.33 13.69 11.13
CA ASN A 194 -14.52 13.11 11.73
C ASN A 194 -14.29 11.66 12.20
N GLY A 195 -13.04 11.30 12.50
CA GLY A 195 -12.73 9.97 13.06
C GLY A 195 -13.00 8.79 12.12
N GLY A 196 -12.96 9.01 10.80
CA GLY A 196 -13.24 7.99 9.79
C GLY A 196 -14.71 7.89 9.39
N VAL A 197 -15.53 8.87 9.75
CA VAL A 197 -16.96 8.95 9.37
C VAL A 197 -17.12 9.88 8.16
N GLU A 198 -17.65 9.33 7.06
CA GLU A 198 -17.87 10.10 5.82
C GLU A 198 -19.09 11.02 5.90
N ILE A 199 -20.13 10.60 6.61
CA ILE A 199 -21.39 11.35 6.72
C ILE A 199 -21.15 12.65 7.49
N PRO A 200 -21.57 13.82 6.94
CA PRO A 200 -21.50 15.07 7.67
C PRO A 200 -22.28 15.01 8.99
N LEU A 201 -21.73 15.62 10.01
CA LEU A 201 -22.40 15.77 11.31
C LEU A 201 -23.50 16.84 11.23
N PRO A 202 -24.53 16.78 12.09
CA PRO A 202 -25.51 17.87 12.18
C PRO A 202 -24.82 19.22 12.38
N GLY A 203 -25.20 20.23 11.57
CA GLY A 203 -24.56 21.54 11.59
C GLY A 203 -23.22 21.65 10.84
N GLU A 204 -22.74 20.57 10.22
CA GLU A 204 -21.54 20.56 9.40
C GLU A 204 -21.84 20.89 7.94
N GLU A 205 -21.25 21.97 7.44
CA GLU A 205 -21.28 22.36 6.03
C GLU A 205 -19.92 22.10 5.39
N ARG A 206 -19.91 21.57 4.15
CA ARG A 206 -18.68 21.21 3.41
C ARG A 206 -18.60 21.93 2.09
N HIS A 207 -17.41 22.45 1.77
CA HIS A 207 -17.11 23.05 0.48
C HIS A 207 -15.77 22.56 -0.07
N LEU A 208 -15.82 21.88 -1.22
CA LEU A 208 -14.64 21.41 -1.94
C LEU A 208 -14.19 22.47 -2.94
N ILE A 209 -12.92 22.85 -2.86
CA ILE A 209 -12.26 23.69 -3.86
C ILE A 209 -11.46 22.79 -4.79
N PRO A 210 -11.76 22.76 -6.11
CA PRO A 210 -11.00 21.93 -7.05
C PRO A 210 -9.52 22.30 -7.07
N SER A 211 -8.64 21.32 -6.86
CA SER A 211 -7.20 21.53 -7.01
C SER A 211 -6.83 21.79 -8.46
N PRO A 212 -5.89 22.69 -8.75
CA PRO A 212 -5.33 22.83 -10.09
C PRO A 212 -4.70 21.51 -10.54
N ARG A 213 -4.99 21.08 -11.76
CA ARG A 213 -4.30 19.95 -12.37
C ARG A 213 -2.91 20.42 -12.80
N VAL A 214 -1.93 20.29 -11.91
CA VAL A 214 -0.52 20.48 -12.24
C VAL A 214 0.09 19.14 -12.58
N ALA A 215 0.85 19.11 -13.67
CA ALA A 215 1.51 17.91 -14.15
C ALA A 215 2.68 17.51 -13.22
#